data_771de5f119344d1770b4808acf1c6bbd
#
_entry.id   771de5f119344d1770b4808acf1c6bbd
#
_cell.length_a   1.000
_cell.length_b   1.000
_cell.length_c   1.000
_cell.angle_alpha   90.00
_cell.angle_beta   90.00
_cell.angle_gamma   90.00
#
_symmetry.space_group_name_H-M   'P 1'
#
loop_
_entity.id
_entity.type
_entity.pdbx_description
1 polymer ?
#
loop_
_entity_poly.entity_id
_entity_poly.type
_entity_poly.pdbx_seq_one_letter_code
_entity_poly.pdbx_strand_id
1 'polypeptide(L)'
;MKLIKAILSDILIFYERIISYCYWNFKGVRITFLCQVSRKAKIESGCLFTGNSIITENASVGSFTYGHNVNINNATIGEYCSLAPDVKIGLDEHPLDKESTHPHFYKKIIQKKSIISNHVWIGANAIILCDVIVGSHSVIAAGAVVTKNVDEKTIVGGIPSRVINTIRNN
;
A
#
# COMPACT_ATOMS: atom_id res chain seq x y z
N MET A 1 -20.97 -27.17 13.42
CA MET A 1 -20.60 -25.90 14.11
C MET A 1 -19.49 -25.11 13.41
N LYS A 2 -18.36 -25.71 12.96
CA LYS A 2 -17.27 -25.02 12.22
C LYS A 2 -17.73 -24.45 10.87
N LEU A 3 -18.48 -25.21 10.06
CA LEU A 3 -18.98 -24.78 8.75
C LEU A 3 -19.93 -23.57 8.85
N ILE A 4 -20.84 -23.57 9.81
CA ILE A 4 -21.78 -22.46 10.03
C ILE A 4 -21.03 -21.17 10.39
N LYS A 5 -20.01 -21.28 11.25
CA LYS A 5 -19.16 -20.12 11.59
C LYS A 5 -18.40 -19.57 10.38
N ALA A 6 -17.88 -20.45 9.51
CA ALA A 6 -17.21 -20.05 8.28
C ALA A 6 -18.18 -19.29 7.35
N ILE A 7 -19.37 -19.83 7.08
CA ILE A 7 -20.40 -19.20 6.25
C ILE A 7 -20.81 -17.84 6.81
N LEU A 8 -21.04 -17.74 8.13
CA LEU A 8 -21.37 -16.46 8.76
C LEU A 8 -20.24 -15.43 8.62
N SER A 9 -18.98 -15.87 8.74
CA SER A 9 -17.81 -15.03 8.52
C SER A 9 -17.77 -14.48 7.10
N ASP A 10 -17.99 -15.33 6.09
CA ASP A 10 -17.98 -14.91 4.68
C ASP A 10 -19.12 -13.93 4.35
N ILE A 11 -20.30 -14.15 4.93
CA ILE A 11 -21.44 -13.25 4.82
C ILE A 11 -21.08 -11.87 5.42
N LEU A 12 -20.47 -11.84 6.59
CA LEU A 12 -20.03 -10.58 7.23
C LEU A 12 -19.00 -9.84 6.39
N ILE A 13 -18.02 -10.55 5.82
CA ILE A 13 -17.00 -9.98 4.92
C ILE A 13 -17.67 -9.39 3.68
N PHE A 14 -18.67 -10.06 3.11
CA PHE A 14 -19.43 -9.56 1.97
C PHE A 14 -20.18 -8.25 2.29
N TYR A 15 -20.86 -8.19 3.44
CA TYR A 15 -21.54 -6.95 3.89
C TYR A 15 -20.55 -5.82 4.15
N GLU A 16 -19.42 -6.09 4.78
CA GLU A 16 -18.38 -5.07 4.99
C GLU A 16 -17.84 -4.52 3.66
N ARG A 17 -17.72 -5.36 2.63
CA ARG A 17 -17.34 -4.89 1.27
C ARG A 17 -18.38 -3.95 0.68
N ILE A 18 -19.67 -4.26 0.76
CA ILE A 18 -20.74 -3.38 0.28
C ILE A 18 -20.68 -2.04 1.00
N ILE A 19 -20.57 -2.05 2.32
CA ILE A 19 -20.52 -0.84 3.13
C ILE A 19 -19.28 -0.01 2.77
N SER A 20 -18.12 -0.63 2.65
CA SER A 20 -16.86 0.03 2.28
C SER A 20 -16.96 0.64 0.87
N TYR A 21 -17.50 -0.11 -0.10
CA TYR A 21 -17.72 0.35 -1.46
C TYR A 21 -18.60 1.61 -1.50
N CYS A 22 -19.76 1.58 -0.84
CA CYS A 22 -20.67 2.73 -0.78
C CYS A 22 -20.01 3.92 -0.06
N TYR A 23 -19.36 3.68 1.09
CA TYR A 23 -18.71 4.70 1.90
C TYR A 23 -17.65 5.48 1.13
N TRP A 24 -16.73 4.79 0.47
CA TRP A 24 -15.62 5.46 -0.22
C TRP A 24 -16.07 6.17 -1.50
N ASN A 25 -16.95 5.53 -2.30
CA ASN A 25 -17.49 6.19 -3.50
C ASN A 25 -18.32 7.43 -3.15
N PHE A 26 -19.05 7.42 -2.04
CA PHE A 26 -19.75 8.61 -1.53
C PHE A 26 -18.79 9.72 -1.09
N LYS A 27 -17.62 9.38 -0.56
CA LYS A 27 -16.55 10.32 -0.17
C LYS A 27 -15.72 10.86 -1.32
N GLY A 28 -16.01 10.51 -2.56
CA GLY A 28 -15.24 10.94 -3.73
C GLY A 28 -13.94 10.14 -3.95
N VAL A 29 -13.82 8.97 -3.31
CA VAL A 29 -12.76 7.99 -3.55
C VAL A 29 -13.36 6.86 -4.38
N ARG A 30 -12.99 6.76 -5.65
CA ARG A 30 -13.53 5.73 -6.54
C ARG A 30 -12.85 4.39 -6.29
N ILE A 31 -13.60 3.42 -5.79
CA ILE A 31 -13.13 2.04 -5.65
C ILE A 31 -14.04 1.10 -6.41
N THR A 32 -13.49 -0.02 -6.94
CA THR A 32 -14.28 -1.12 -7.50
C THR A 32 -14.72 -2.09 -6.40
N PHE A 33 -15.76 -2.87 -6.66
CA PHE A 33 -16.37 -3.75 -5.65
C PHE A 33 -15.43 -4.82 -5.07
N LEU A 34 -14.43 -5.23 -5.84
CA LEU A 34 -13.45 -6.24 -5.38
C LEU A 34 -12.39 -5.67 -4.42
N CYS A 35 -12.28 -4.34 -4.32
CA CYS A 35 -11.34 -3.71 -3.39
C CYS A 35 -11.72 -4.00 -1.93
N GLN A 36 -10.70 -4.21 -1.11
CA GLN A 36 -10.78 -4.37 0.34
C GLN A 36 -10.17 -3.13 1.00
N VAL A 37 -10.97 -2.10 1.20
CA VAL A 37 -10.50 -0.82 1.74
C VAL A 37 -11.10 -0.59 3.12
N SER A 38 -10.25 -0.52 4.13
CA SER A 38 -10.69 -0.24 5.50
C SER A 38 -11.35 1.15 5.59
N ARG A 39 -12.52 1.24 6.19
CA ARG A 39 -13.17 2.53 6.47
C ARG A 39 -12.43 3.40 7.49
N LYS A 40 -11.45 2.81 8.21
CA LYS A 40 -10.56 3.53 9.13
C LYS A 40 -9.31 4.08 8.45
N ALA A 41 -9.03 3.69 7.21
CA ALA A 41 -7.97 4.31 6.40
C ALA A 41 -8.26 5.80 6.21
N LYS A 42 -7.22 6.57 5.93
CA LYS A 42 -7.35 8.00 5.60
C LYS A 42 -7.06 8.16 4.11
N ILE A 43 -8.09 8.31 3.29
CA ILE A 43 -7.94 8.48 1.85
C ILE A 43 -8.64 9.77 1.44
N GLU A 44 -7.91 10.63 0.77
CA GLU A 44 -8.42 11.89 0.28
C GLU A 44 -9.19 11.71 -1.04
N SER A 45 -10.00 12.69 -1.40
CA SER A 45 -10.85 12.64 -2.59
C SER A 45 -10.04 12.59 -3.90
N GLY A 46 -10.68 12.16 -4.99
CA GLY A 46 -10.06 12.04 -6.31
C GLY A 46 -9.21 10.78 -6.50
N CYS A 47 -8.99 9.98 -5.46
CA CYS A 47 -8.28 8.70 -5.60
C CYS A 47 -9.09 7.66 -6.38
N LEU A 48 -8.38 6.75 -7.06
CA LEU A 48 -8.97 5.64 -7.81
C LEU A 48 -8.25 4.31 -7.49
N PHE A 49 -8.96 3.34 -6.95
CA PHE A 49 -8.43 1.99 -6.73
C PHE A 49 -9.31 0.94 -7.37
N THR A 50 -8.69 0.02 -8.12
CA THR A 50 -9.40 -0.99 -8.91
C THR A 50 -8.81 -2.39 -8.68
N GLY A 51 -9.47 -3.41 -9.24
CA GLY A 51 -9.09 -4.80 -9.05
C GLY A 51 -9.26 -5.27 -7.61
N ASN A 52 -8.38 -6.14 -7.15
CA ASN A 52 -8.34 -6.65 -5.77
C ASN A 52 -7.45 -5.80 -4.84
N SER A 53 -7.50 -4.46 -4.99
CA SER A 53 -6.69 -3.58 -4.14
C SER A 53 -7.04 -3.74 -2.66
N ILE A 54 -6.01 -3.81 -1.81
CA ILE A 54 -6.12 -3.93 -0.35
C ILE A 54 -5.51 -2.68 0.27
N ILE A 55 -6.31 -1.96 1.07
CA ILE A 55 -5.84 -0.77 1.80
C ILE A 55 -6.25 -0.91 3.26
N THR A 56 -5.28 -1.06 4.13
CA THR A 56 -5.51 -1.34 5.56
C THR A 56 -5.83 -0.08 6.35
N GLU A 57 -6.23 -0.26 7.59
CA GLU A 57 -6.56 0.85 8.51
C GLU A 57 -5.36 1.74 8.86
N ASN A 58 -4.14 1.25 8.68
CA ASN A 58 -2.91 1.99 8.97
C ASN A 58 -2.44 2.86 7.79
N ALA A 59 -3.11 2.75 6.64
CA ALA A 59 -2.76 3.50 5.44
C ALA A 59 -3.33 4.92 5.45
N SER A 60 -2.56 5.85 4.87
CA SER A 60 -3.00 7.19 4.52
C SER A 60 -2.63 7.47 3.07
N VAL A 61 -3.55 8.02 2.27
CA VAL A 61 -3.33 8.28 0.84
C VAL A 61 -3.83 9.68 0.48
N GLY A 62 -2.97 10.49 -0.08
CA GLY A 62 -3.27 11.83 -0.56
C GLY A 62 -4.06 11.84 -1.87
N SER A 63 -4.62 12.99 -2.18
CA SER A 63 -5.55 13.22 -3.30
C SER A 63 -4.99 12.77 -4.66
N PHE A 64 -5.88 12.33 -5.55
CA PHE A 64 -5.59 11.99 -6.94
C PHE A 64 -4.55 10.86 -7.14
N THR A 65 -4.25 10.11 -6.10
CA THR A 65 -3.42 8.90 -6.20
C THR A 65 -4.25 7.72 -6.69
N TYR A 66 -3.69 6.89 -7.59
CA TYR A 66 -4.41 5.76 -8.14
C TYR A 66 -3.59 4.47 -8.16
N GLY A 67 -4.30 3.32 -8.22
CA GLY A 67 -3.66 2.02 -8.33
C GLY A 67 -4.61 0.88 -8.75
N HIS A 68 -4.02 -0.21 -9.24
CA HIS A 68 -4.72 -1.43 -9.63
C HIS A 68 -4.07 -2.64 -8.97
N ASN A 69 -4.85 -3.50 -8.30
CA ASN A 69 -4.36 -4.66 -7.52
C ASN A 69 -3.28 -4.28 -6.49
N VAL A 70 -3.29 -3.08 -5.94
CA VAL A 70 -2.25 -2.63 -5.01
C VAL A 70 -2.51 -3.14 -3.59
N ASN A 71 -1.43 -3.39 -2.84
CA ASN A 71 -1.50 -3.69 -1.42
C ASN A 71 -0.79 -2.58 -0.63
N ILE A 72 -1.57 -1.74 0.05
CA ILE A 72 -1.09 -0.64 0.87
C ILE A 72 -1.41 -0.98 2.33
N ASN A 73 -0.38 -1.30 3.09
CA ASN A 73 -0.54 -1.71 4.48
C ASN A 73 -0.18 -0.56 5.44
N ASN A 74 1.01 -0.56 6.00
CA ASN A 74 1.46 0.47 6.94
C ASN A 74 2.23 1.57 6.21
N ALA A 75 1.52 2.47 5.53
CA ALA A 75 2.12 3.48 4.68
C ALA A 75 1.38 4.83 4.68
N THR A 76 2.13 5.89 4.46
CA THR A 76 1.61 7.21 4.09
C THR A 76 2.04 7.50 2.67
N ILE A 77 1.09 7.74 1.79
CA ILE A 77 1.31 8.03 0.36
C ILE A 77 0.81 9.45 0.10
N GLY A 78 1.62 10.23 -0.57
CA GLY A 78 1.30 11.60 -0.95
C GLY A 78 0.24 11.68 -2.07
N GLU A 79 0.08 12.86 -2.58
CA GLU A 79 -0.85 13.15 -3.67
C GLU A 79 -0.22 12.90 -5.06
N TYR A 80 -1.07 12.71 -6.07
CA TYR A 80 -0.69 12.52 -7.46
C TYR A 80 0.29 11.37 -7.71
N CYS A 81 0.27 10.32 -6.86
CA CYS A 81 1.09 9.14 -7.06
C CYS A 81 0.45 8.16 -8.03
N SER A 82 1.27 7.57 -8.89
CA SER A 82 0.87 6.54 -9.87
C SER A 82 1.39 5.18 -9.41
N LEU A 83 0.48 4.31 -8.97
CA LEU A 83 0.81 2.96 -8.52
C LEU A 83 0.40 1.96 -9.60
N ALA A 84 1.37 1.44 -10.32
CA ALA A 84 1.14 0.43 -11.35
C ALA A 84 0.60 -0.89 -10.75
N PRO A 85 0.13 -1.85 -11.57
CA PRO A 85 -0.44 -3.09 -11.06
C PRO A 85 0.47 -3.87 -10.13
N ASP A 86 -0.14 -4.47 -9.09
CA ASP A 86 0.48 -5.41 -8.15
C ASP A 86 1.59 -4.81 -7.25
N VAL A 87 1.61 -3.48 -7.11
CA VAL A 87 2.52 -2.78 -6.19
C VAL A 87 2.16 -3.11 -4.73
N LYS A 88 3.19 -3.32 -3.89
CA LYS A 88 3.07 -3.60 -2.46
C LYS A 88 3.86 -2.59 -1.66
N ILE A 89 3.25 -1.96 -0.64
CA ILE A 89 3.86 -0.90 0.16
C ILE A 89 3.61 -1.14 1.63
N GLY A 90 4.69 -1.12 2.44
CA GLY A 90 4.65 -1.16 3.89
C GLY A 90 4.09 -2.46 4.44
N LEU A 91 4.45 -3.60 3.83
CA LEU A 91 4.06 -4.92 4.34
C LEU A 91 4.69 -5.18 5.70
N ASP A 92 3.95 -5.91 6.55
CA ASP A 92 4.42 -6.26 7.88
C ASP A 92 5.68 -7.14 7.83
N GLU A 93 6.60 -6.86 8.73
CA GLU A 93 7.80 -7.63 8.96
C GLU A 93 7.67 -8.45 10.26
N HIS A 94 8.45 -9.52 10.35
CA HIS A 94 8.52 -10.35 11.55
C HIS A 94 9.77 -10.00 12.38
N PRO A 95 9.71 -10.09 13.72
CA PRO A 95 10.86 -9.81 14.59
C PRO A 95 11.92 -10.88 14.41
N LEU A 96 13.18 -10.44 14.34
CA LEU A 96 14.34 -11.34 14.29
C LEU A 96 15.00 -11.52 15.67
N ASP A 97 14.58 -10.73 16.67
CA ASP A 97 15.10 -10.72 18.04
C ASP A 97 14.29 -11.60 19.01
N LYS A 98 13.34 -12.37 18.52
CA LYS A 98 12.48 -13.27 19.30
C LYS A 98 12.88 -14.73 19.09
N GLU A 99 12.40 -15.61 19.98
CA GLU A 99 12.61 -17.05 19.89
C GLU A 99 12.17 -17.65 18.53
N SER A 100 11.13 -17.04 17.92
CA SER A 100 10.61 -17.41 16.61
C SER A 100 10.00 -16.21 15.91
N THR A 101 10.06 -16.21 14.59
CA THR A 101 9.34 -15.23 13.74
C THR A 101 7.82 -15.50 13.69
N HIS A 102 7.35 -16.63 14.24
CA HIS A 102 5.94 -16.97 14.23
C HIS A 102 5.15 -16.14 15.25
N PRO A 103 3.99 -15.56 14.89
CA PRO A 103 3.20 -14.66 15.76
C PRO A 103 2.77 -15.24 17.11
N HIS A 104 2.82 -16.57 17.29
CA HIS A 104 2.56 -17.23 18.57
C HIS A 104 3.58 -16.85 19.65
N PHE A 105 4.81 -16.50 19.25
CA PHE A 105 5.96 -16.25 20.17
C PHE A 105 6.15 -14.77 20.50
N TYR A 106 5.34 -13.88 19.95
CA TYR A 106 5.43 -12.45 20.26
C TYR A 106 4.06 -11.76 20.23
N LYS A 107 3.96 -10.66 20.95
CA LYS A 107 2.81 -9.74 20.85
C LYS A 107 3.02 -8.82 19.65
N LYS A 108 2.01 -7.96 19.36
CA LYS A 108 2.06 -6.99 18.26
C LYS A 108 3.39 -6.21 18.22
N ILE A 109 4.01 -6.14 17.04
CA ILE A 109 5.18 -5.32 16.78
C ILE A 109 4.69 -3.96 16.26
N ILE A 110 5.31 -2.89 16.75
CA ILE A 110 5.10 -1.55 16.21
C ILE A 110 6.13 -1.37 15.09
N GLN A 111 5.65 -1.36 13.87
CA GLN A 111 6.47 -1.09 12.68
C GLN A 111 6.37 0.38 12.32
N LYS A 112 7.46 0.96 11.85
CA LYS A 112 7.44 2.30 11.28
C LYS A 112 6.76 2.28 9.91
N LYS A 113 6.09 3.38 9.58
CA LYS A 113 5.41 3.52 8.30
C LYS A 113 6.40 3.75 7.17
N SER A 114 6.09 3.20 6.00
CA SER A 114 6.70 3.67 4.76
C SER A 114 6.08 5.02 4.37
N ILE A 115 6.89 5.90 3.83
CA ILE A 115 6.46 7.23 3.40
C ILE A 115 6.76 7.38 1.91
N ILE A 116 5.74 7.52 1.11
CA ILE A 116 5.84 7.84 -0.30
C ILE A 116 5.43 9.31 -0.46
N SER A 117 6.34 10.14 -0.89
CA SER A 117 6.07 11.57 -1.08
C SER A 117 5.18 11.81 -2.31
N ASN A 118 4.97 13.08 -2.68
CA ASN A 118 4.09 13.45 -3.79
C ASN A 118 4.69 13.13 -5.17
N HIS A 119 3.83 12.91 -6.17
CA HIS A 119 4.20 12.75 -7.58
C HIS A 119 5.17 11.57 -7.83
N VAL A 120 5.09 10.51 -7.04
CA VAL A 120 5.93 9.32 -7.21
C VAL A 120 5.26 8.35 -8.19
N TRP A 121 6.05 7.82 -9.13
CA TRP A 121 5.63 6.71 -9.98
C TRP A 121 6.26 5.40 -9.50
N ILE A 122 5.41 4.41 -9.19
CA ILE A 122 5.86 3.08 -8.78
C ILE A 122 5.43 2.07 -9.86
N GLY A 123 6.43 1.46 -10.50
CA GLY A 123 6.26 0.47 -11.56
C GLY A 123 5.66 -0.84 -11.07
N ALA A 124 5.09 -1.61 -11.99
CA ALA A 124 4.36 -2.85 -11.70
C ALA A 124 5.20 -3.85 -10.90
N ASN A 125 4.54 -4.57 -9.99
CA ASN A 125 5.18 -5.58 -9.11
C ASN A 125 6.31 -5.06 -8.20
N ALA A 126 6.49 -3.76 -8.06
CA ALA A 126 7.47 -3.22 -7.12
C ALA A 126 7.01 -3.42 -5.66
N ILE A 127 7.98 -3.65 -4.79
CA ILE A 127 7.78 -3.86 -3.35
C ILE A 127 8.57 -2.80 -2.59
N ILE A 128 7.89 -2.03 -1.74
CA ILE A 128 8.52 -1.08 -0.82
C ILE A 128 8.37 -1.62 0.61
N LEU A 129 9.51 -1.88 1.26
CA LEU A 129 9.53 -2.41 2.62
C LEU A 129 9.08 -1.36 3.64
N CYS A 130 8.79 -1.80 4.87
CA CYS A 130 8.54 -0.90 6.00
C CYS A 130 9.72 0.06 6.24
N ASP A 131 9.44 1.20 6.90
CA ASP A 131 10.43 2.22 7.29
C ASP A 131 11.21 2.84 6.11
N VAL A 132 10.73 2.69 4.86
CA VAL A 132 11.34 3.28 3.67
C VAL A 132 10.68 4.61 3.33
N ILE A 133 11.48 5.62 3.04
CA ILE A 133 11.03 6.94 2.56
C ILE A 133 11.38 7.04 1.08
N VAL A 134 10.39 7.37 0.24
CA VAL A 134 10.57 7.66 -1.19
C VAL A 134 10.30 9.14 -1.43
N GLY A 135 11.32 9.86 -1.86
CA GLY A 135 11.26 11.30 -2.13
C GLY A 135 10.36 11.65 -3.31
N SER A 136 9.89 12.89 -3.34
CA SER A 136 8.97 13.38 -4.36
C SER A 136 9.54 13.31 -5.78
N HIS A 137 8.65 13.14 -6.75
CA HIS A 137 9.01 13.04 -8.17
C HIS A 137 9.96 11.89 -8.53
N SER A 138 10.11 10.90 -7.63
CA SER A 138 10.95 9.73 -7.90
C SER A 138 10.20 8.66 -8.67
N VAL A 139 10.95 7.75 -9.28
CA VAL A 139 10.44 6.61 -10.03
C VAL A 139 11.03 5.32 -9.45
N ILE A 140 10.16 4.39 -9.12
CA ILE A 140 10.52 3.02 -8.76
C ILE A 140 10.25 2.14 -9.98
N ALA A 141 11.29 1.54 -10.54
CA ALA A 141 11.16 0.66 -11.71
C ALA A 141 10.34 -0.59 -11.41
N ALA A 142 9.71 -1.16 -12.44
CA ALA A 142 8.92 -2.38 -12.31
C ALA A 142 9.76 -3.54 -11.72
N GLY A 143 9.14 -4.33 -10.83
CA GLY A 143 9.79 -5.46 -10.16
C GLY A 143 10.87 -5.10 -9.13
N ALA A 144 11.08 -3.83 -8.83
CA ALA A 144 12.09 -3.42 -7.86
C ALA A 144 11.68 -3.76 -6.41
N VAL A 145 12.67 -4.14 -5.59
CA VAL A 145 12.51 -4.29 -4.13
C VAL A 145 13.27 -3.18 -3.43
N VAL A 146 12.52 -2.22 -2.89
CA VAL A 146 13.08 -1.02 -2.26
C VAL A 146 13.27 -1.28 -0.78
N THR A 147 14.53 -1.37 -0.36
CA THR A 147 14.95 -1.70 1.01
C THR A 147 15.62 -0.54 1.74
N LYS A 148 15.80 0.60 1.07
CA LYS A 148 16.43 1.82 1.59
C LYS A 148 15.71 3.04 1.07
N ASN A 149 15.91 4.17 1.75
CA ASN A 149 15.35 5.43 1.31
C ASN A 149 15.79 5.81 -0.10
N VAL A 150 14.91 6.47 -0.82
CA VAL A 150 15.11 6.96 -2.18
C VAL A 150 15.02 8.49 -2.14
N ASP A 151 16.05 9.15 -2.60
CA ASP A 151 16.10 10.60 -2.68
C ASP A 151 15.07 11.13 -3.70
N GLU A 152 14.67 12.39 -3.56
CA GLU A 152 13.77 13.04 -4.52
C GLU A 152 14.35 13.03 -5.94
N LYS A 153 13.46 13.00 -6.95
CA LYS A 153 13.83 13.02 -8.37
C LYS A 153 14.82 11.92 -8.77
N THR A 154 14.75 10.78 -8.13
CA THR A 154 15.65 9.65 -8.37
C THR A 154 14.89 8.48 -9.00
N ILE A 155 15.52 7.81 -9.95
CA ILE A 155 15.05 6.57 -10.56
C ILE A 155 15.82 5.41 -9.93
N VAL A 156 15.12 4.48 -9.30
CA VAL A 156 15.72 3.28 -8.71
C VAL A 156 15.11 2.01 -9.30
N GLY A 157 15.89 0.93 -9.35
CA GLY A 157 15.43 -0.38 -9.83
C GLY A 157 16.32 -1.52 -9.37
N GLY A 158 15.84 -2.75 -9.56
CA GLY A 158 16.55 -3.98 -9.19
C GLY A 158 16.18 -4.56 -7.84
N ILE A 159 16.80 -5.69 -7.46
CA ILE A 159 16.58 -6.45 -6.22
C ILE A 159 17.93 -6.76 -5.56
N PRO A 160 18.27 -6.10 -4.42
CA PRO A 160 17.64 -4.89 -3.88
C PRO A 160 17.84 -3.69 -4.81
N SER A 161 16.94 -2.72 -4.74
CA SER A 161 16.98 -1.55 -5.63
C SER A 161 18.25 -0.71 -5.46
N ARG A 162 18.70 -0.14 -6.58
CA ARG A 162 19.83 0.80 -6.65
C ARG A 162 19.45 1.97 -7.54
N VAL A 163 20.12 3.08 -7.36
CA VAL A 163 19.95 4.26 -8.22
C VAL A 163 20.37 3.89 -9.65
N ILE A 164 19.47 4.14 -10.59
CA ILE A 164 19.71 3.96 -12.03
C ILE A 164 20.03 5.33 -12.66
N ASN A 165 19.29 6.36 -12.26
CA ASN A 165 19.41 7.71 -12.83
C ASN A 165 18.80 8.75 -11.89
N THR A 166 19.01 10.01 -12.19
CA THR A 166 18.36 11.17 -11.57
C THR A 166 17.56 11.95 -12.61
N ILE A 167 16.38 12.42 -12.23
CA ILE A 167 15.50 13.22 -13.09
C ILE A 167 15.99 14.66 -13.04
N ARG A 168 16.48 15.15 -14.16
CA ARG A 168 16.88 16.57 -14.30
C ARG A 168 15.66 17.40 -14.67
N ASN A 169 15.53 18.59 -14.07
CA ASN A 169 14.56 19.56 -14.57
C ASN A 169 15.10 20.11 -15.91
N ASN A 170 14.29 20.07 -16.94
CA ASN A 170 14.53 20.84 -18.16
C ASN A 170 14.13 22.28 -17.92
#